data_192751ea72da03590241503d42ac4832
#
_entry.id   192751ea72da03590241503d42ac4832
#
_cell.length_a   1.000
_cell.length_b   1.000
_cell.length_c   1.000
_cell.angle_alpha   90.00
_cell.angle_beta   90.00
_cell.angle_gamma   90.00
#
_symmetry.space_group_name_H-M   'P 1'
#
loop_
_entity.id
_entity.type
_entity.pdbx_description
1 polymer ?
#
loop_
_entity_poly.entity_id
_entity_poly.type
_entity_poly.pdbx_seq_one_letter_code
_entity_poly.pdbx_strand_id
1 'polypeptide(L)'
;MKPHTVSRRVRSLLSLLLAMYLLCSLTACSRMENVSLNGEPTRRTVQDAANAGLEFDSGGSNVQGVLSSGEDIEYYVPAPVKNPGDRTVTLFIWNVDSWKTVQWNYRDTLTAKKLLQGLAYVTNWDLTCEVKPATQQLTFRWDKASSLYSGIPLKQNKEYWVGNQKELDACILDSVYKTMLENLGPSYTVYYADAEGGDLKLSDVGVTIPANVPYSSFWNY
;
A
#
# COMPACT_ATOMS: atom_id res chain seq x y z
N MET A 1 44.51 28.59 -39.22
CA MET A 1 43.86 27.57 -38.40
C MET A 1 43.19 26.55 -39.32
N LYS A 2 43.69 25.30 -39.35
CA LYS A 2 43.09 24.22 -40.22
C LYS A 2 42.03 23.48 -39.41
N PRO A 3 40.83 23.26 -39.96
CA PRO A 3 39.78 22.51 -39.28
C PRO A 3 40.19 21.02 -39.22
N HIS A 4 40.17 20.44 -38.01
CA HIS A 4 40.38 19.01 -37.83
C HIS A 4 39.16 18.24 -38.40
N THR A 5 39.37 17.59 -39.52
CA THR A 5 38.38 16.65 -40.08
C THR A 5 38.34 15.39 -39.24
N VAL A 6 37.28 15.27 -38.42
CA VAL A 6 37.00 14.02 -37.67
C VAL A 6 36.78 12.90 -38.68
N SER A 7 37.58 11.83 -38.60
CA SER A 7 37.52 10.69 -39.47
C SER A 7 36.13 10.07 -39.55
N ARG A 8 35.70 9.69 -40.79
CA ARG A 8 34.40 9.01 -41.01
C ARG A 8 34.18 7.79 -40.12
N ARG A 9 35.26 7.10 -39.73
CA ARG A 9 35.22 5.92 -38.85
C ARG A 9 34.80 6.29 -37.42
N VAL A 10 35.23 7.46 -36.91
CA VAL A 10 34.85 7.93 -35.57
C VAL A 10 33.36 8.34 -35.52
N ARG A 11 32.85 8.95 -36.60
CA ARG A 11 31.41 9.29 -36.69
C ARG A 11 30.55 8.02 -36.74
N SER A 12 30.97 6.98 -37.43
CA SER A 12 30.24 5.71 -37.50
C SER A 12 30.22 4.99 -36.15
N LEU A 13 31.33 4.99 -35.40
CA LEU A 13 31.37 4.42 -34.04
C LEU A 13 30.52 5.17 -33.05
N LEU A 14 30.51 6.51 -33.14
CA LEU A 14 29.68 7.34 -32.26
C LEU A 14 28.17 7.13 -32.50
N SER A 15 27.77 6.99 -33.78
CA SER A 15 26.34 6.70 -34.08
C SER A 15 25.92 5.30 -33.66
N LEU A 16 26.81 4.32 -33.70
CA LEU A 16 26.52 2.94 -33.23
C LEU A 16 26.36 2.89 -31.70
N LEU A 17 27.21 3.63 -30.95
CA LEU A 17 27.10 3.74 -29.50
C LEU A 17 25.84 4.48 -29.08
N LEU A 18 25.45 5.52 -29.80
CA LEU A 18 24.20 6.26 -29.51
C LEU A 18 22.97 5.39 -29.80
N ALA A 19 22.99 4.59 -30.86
CA ALA A 19 21.89 3.67 -31.17
C ALA A 19 21.77 2.53 -30.13
N MET A 20 22.89 2.00 -29.65
CA MET A 20 22.88 1.01 -28.56
C MET A 20 22.38 1.61 -27.25
N TYR A 21 22.74 2.85 -26.94
CA TYR A 21 22.26 3.53 -25.74
C TYR A 21 20.74 3.78 -25.78
N LEU A 22 20.22 4.15 -26.95
CA LEU A 22 18.77 4.30 -27.19
C LEU A 22 18.01 2.96 -27.11
N LEU A 23 18.60 1.88 -27.63
CA LEU A 23 18.02 0.55 -27.53
C LEU A 23 17.99 0.02 -26.08
N CYS A 24 19.04 0.27 -25.29
CA CYS A 24 19.08 -0.09 -23.87
C CYS A 24 18.09 0.73 -23.04
N SER A 25 17.83 2.00 -23.39
CA SER A 25 16.85 2.83 -22.69
C SER A 25 15.40 2.43 -23.01
N LEU A 26 15.14 1.80 -24.15
CA LEU A 26 13.79 1.31 -24.50
C LEU A 26 13.47 -0.06 -23.89
N THR A 27 14.47 -0.83 -23.50
CA THR A 27 14.26 -2.10 -22.77
C THR A 27 14.15 -1.89 -21.27
N ALA A 28 14.47 -0.71 -20.74
CA ALA A 28 14.25 -0.29 -19.35
C ALA A 28 12.84 0.28 -19.10
N CYS A 29 11.94 0.28 -20.10
CA CYS A 29 10.51 0.32 -19.83
C CYS A 29 10.15 -0.99 -19.14
N SER A 30 10.46 -1.03 -17.85
CA SER A 30 9.93 -2.01 -16.93
C SER A 30 8.44 -2.14 -17.20
N ARG A 31 8.05 -3.33 -17.60
CA ARG A 31 6.73 -3.86 -17.41
C ARG A 31 6.23 -3.33 -16.06
N MET A 32 5.40 -2.30 -16.08
CA MET A 32 4.53 -2.00 -14.96
C MET A 32 3.61 -3.23 -14.87
N GLU A 33 4.06 -4.23 -14.15
CA GLU A 33 3.12 -5.15 -13.58
C GLU A 33 2.26 -4.28 -12.67
N ASN A 34 1.02 -4.07 -13.08
CA ASN A 34 -0.08 -3.79 -12.19
C ASN A 34 -0.17 -5.02 -11.27
N VAL A 35 0.75 -5.10 -10.33
CA VAL A 35 0.60 -6.01 -9.21
C VAL A 35 -0.53 -5.38 -8.43
N SER A 36 -1.73 -5.92 -8.60
CA SER A 36 -2.79 -5.79 -7.61
C SER A 36 -2.09 -5.98 -6.27
N LEU A 37 -2.15 -4.99 -5.38
CA LEU A 37 -1.63 -5.08 -4.02
C LEU A 37 -2.34 -6.19 -3.24
N ASN A 38 -3.48 -6.59 -3.71
CA ASN A 38 -4.12 -7.85 -3.47
C ASN A 38 -3.35 -8.94 -4.26
N GLY A 39 -2.16 -9.33 -3.80
CA GLY A 39 -1.81 -10.73 -3.94
C GLY A 39 -3.07 -11.43 -3.44
N GLU A 40 -3.81 -12.15 -4.34
CA GLU A 40 -5.16 -12.61 -4.08
C GLU A 40 -5.39 -12.72 -2.57
N PRO A 41 -6.29 -11.95 -1.95
CA PRO A 41 -6.66 -12.26 -0.61
C PRO A 41 -7.12 -13.70 -0.75
N THR A 42 -6.24 -14.62 -0.43
CA THR A 42 -6.62 -15.99 -0.31
C THR A 42 -7.72 -15.86 0.71
N ARG A 43 -8.97 -15.85 0.25
CA ARG A 43 -10.16 -15.94 1.08
C ARG A 43 -10.06 -17.28 1.77
N ARG A 44 -9.08 -17.38 2.66
CA ARG A 44 -8.90 -18.55 3.49
C ARG A 44 -9.89 -18.37 4.60
N THR A 45 -10.92 -19.15 4.55
CA THR A 45 -11.76 -19.39 5.73
C THR A 45 -10.87 -19.99 6.82
N VAL A 46 -11.31 -19.92 8.07
CA VAL A 46 -10.63 -20.61 9.18
C VAL A 46 -10.37 -22.08 8.83
N GLN A 47 -11.27 -22.68 8.06
CA GLN A 47 -11.16 -24.05 7.56
C GLN A 47 -9.96 -24.28 6.64
N ASP A 48 -9.68 -23.31 5.73
CA ASP A 48 -8.57 -23.42 4.79
C ASP A 48 -7.22 -23.29 5.50
N ALA A 49 -7.16 -22.50 6.57
CA ALA A 49 -5.97 -22.37 7.40
C ALA A 49 -5.74 -23.62 8.26
N ALA A 50 -6.79 -24.24 8.80
CA ALA A 50 -6.71 -25.52 9.51
C ALA A 50 -6.23 -26.66 8.59
N ASN A 51 -6.72 -26.69 7.33
CA ASN A 51 -6.30 -27.65 6.32
C ASN A 51 -4.85 -27.45 5.85
N ALA A 52 -4.29 -26.23 6.02
CA ALA A 52 -2.90 -25.94 5.71
C ALA A 52 -1.91 -26.32 6.82
N GLY A 53 -2.37 -26.95 7.91
CA GLY A 53 -1.53 -27.36 9.05
C GLY A 53 -0.97 -26.19 9.86
N LEU A 54 -1.60 -25.02 9.80
CA LEU A 54 -1.26 -23.87 10.61
C LEU A 54 -1.90 -24.06 11.99
N GLU A 55 -1.07 -24.25 13.02
CA GLU A 55 -1.56 -24.20 14.41
C GLU A 55 -2.00 -22.76 14.71
N PHE A 56 -3.31 -22.58 14.93
CA PHE A 56 -3.84 -21.37 15.50
C PHE A 56 -3.64 -21.41 17.01
N ASP A 57 -2.93 -20.43 17.53
CA ASP A 57 -3.01 -20.16 18.95
C ASP A 57 -4.47 -19.77 19.25
N SER A 58 -5.10 -20.53 20.13
CA SER A 58 -6.55 -20.57 20.38
C SER A 58 -7.14 -19.30 21.01
N GLY A 59 -6.45 -18.15 20.90
CA GLY A 59 -6.93 -16.85 21.34
C GLY A 59 -7.87 -16.15 20.35
N GLY A 60 -7.97 -16.61 19.10
CA GLY A 60 -8.87 -16.07 18.09
C GLY A 60 -10.25 -16.72 18.14
N SER A 61 -11.10 -16.29 19.08
CA SER A 61 -12.49 -16.75 19.08
C SER A 61 -13.17 -16.34 17.77
N ASN A 62 -13.73 -17.31 17.05
CA ASN A 62 -14.76 -17.08 16.03
C ASN A 62 -15.96 -16.37 16.69
N VAL A 63 -15.92 -15.06 16.73
CA VAL A 63 -17.07 -14.29 17.19
C VAL A 63 -17.91 -13.98 15.96
N GLN A 64 -18.95 -14.77 15.76
CA GLN A 64 -20.06 -14.40 14.94
C GLN A 64 -20.77 -13.20 15.61
N GLY A 65 -20.66 -12.03 14.98
CA GLY A 65 -21.51 -10.90 15.33
C GLY A 65 -22.83 -11.04 14.58
N VAL A 66 -23.94 -10.86 15.25
CA VAL A 66 -25.25 -10.83 14.61
C VAL A 66 -25.58 -9.39 14.29
N LEU A 67 -25.79 -9.08 13.01
CA LEU A 67 -26.37 -7.81 12.59
C LEU A 67 -27.82 -7.73 13.08
N SER A 68 -28.33 -6.52 13.24
CA SER A 68 -29.74 -6.29 13.60
C SER A 68 -30.74 -6.90 12.60
N SER A 69 -30.28 -7.28 11.42
CA SER A 69 -31.00 -8.06 10.38
C SER A 69 -31.02 -9.56 10.63
N GLY A 70 -30.31 -10.09 11.62
CA GLY A 70 -30.16 -11.52 11.87
C GLY A 70 -29.14 -12.21 10.96
N GLU A 71 -28.38 -11.47 10.16
CA GLU A 71 -27.30 -12.01 9.34
C GLU A 71 -26.00 -12.14 10.15
N ASP A 72 -25.31 -13.27 9.98
CA ASP A 72 -24.01 -13.48 10.61
C ASP A 72 -22.94 -12.61 9.96
N ILE A 73 -22.18 -11.85 10.76
CA ILE A 73 -21.04 -11.09 10.28
C ILE A 73 -19.84 -12.03 10.15
N GLU A 74 -19.35 -12.16 8.93
CA GLU A 74 -18.12 -12.90 8.67
C GLU A 74 -16.91 -11.97 8.76
N TYR A 75 -16.02 -12.22 9.72
CA TYR A 75 -14.80 -11.42 9.90
C TYR A 75 -13.64 -11.95 9.05
N TYR A 76 -12.81 -11.04 8.58
CA TYR A 76 -11.53 -11.37 7.99
C TYR A 76 -10.52 -11.71 9.10
N VAL A 77 -9.87 -12.86 8.99
CA VAL A 77 -8.81 -13.29 9.91
C VAL A 77 -7.52 -13.47 9.10
N PRO A 78 -6.51 -12.61 9.28
CA PRO A 78 -5.23 -12.78 8.62
C PRO A 78 -4.51 -14.02 9.17
N ALA A 79 -4.02 -14.88 8.29
CA ALA A 79 -3.19 -16.01 8.69
C ALA A 79 -1.75 -15.52 9.00
N PRO A 80 -1.21 -15.77 10.20
CA PRO A 80 0.18 -15.41 10.49
C PRO A 80 1.10 -16.29 9.64
N VAL A 81 1.93 -15.66 8.80
CA VAL A 81 2.94 -16.36 8.01
C VAL A 81 4.31 -15.85 8.42
N LYS A 82 5.14 -16.73 8.96
CA LYS A 82 6.55 -16.44 9.21
C LYS A 82 7.39 -17.56 8.59
N ASN A 83 8.23 -17.17 7.63
CA ASN A 83 9.15 -18.10 7.00
C ASN A 83 10.58 -17.86 7.50
N PRO A 84 11.46 -18.86 7.43
CA PRO A 84 12.88 -18.66 7.72
C PRO A 84 13.48 -17.53 6.88
N GLY A 85 14.19 -16.59 7.52
CA GLY A 85 14.79 -15.43 6.87
C GLY A 85 13.88 -14.21 6.72
N ASP A 86 12.62 -14.28 7.16
CA ASP A 86 11.74 -13.12 7.21
C ASP A 86 12.18 -12.17 8.35
N ARG A 87 12.08 -10.87 8.05
CA ARG A 87 12.25 -9.78 9.01
C ARG A 87 10.88 -9.35 9.49
N THR A 88 10.82 -8.79 10.68
CA THR A 88 9.58 -8.30 11.28
C THR A 88 9.57 -6.78 11.32
N VAL A 89 8.43 -6.18 11.05
CA VAL A 89 8.19 -4.75 11.13
C VAL A 89 6.89 -4.49 11.90
N THR A 90 6.80 -3.36 12.59
CA THR A 90 5.58 -2.95 13.29
C THR A 90 4.73 -2.09 12.37
N LEU A 91 3.50 -2.50 12.12
CA LEU A 91 2.49 -1.70 11.45
C LEU A 91 1.67 -0.93 12.50
N PHE A 92 1.30 0.29 12.18
CA PHE A 92 0.50 1.16 13.04
C PHE A 92 -0.86 1.35 12.39
N ILE A 93 -1.92 0.97 13.08
CA ILE A 93 -3.29 1.03 12.58
C ILE A 93 -4.11 1.94 13.48
N TRP A 94 -4.64 3.00 12.91
CA TRP A 94 -5.62 3.83 13.58
C TRP A 94 -6.96 3.10 13.58
N ASN A 95 -7.57 2.95 14.74
CA ASN A 95 -8.85 2.29 14.92
C ASN A 95 -9.81 3.23 15.66
N VAL A 96 -10.30 4.24 14.94
CA VAL A 96 -11.28 5.25 15.38
C VAL A 96 -10.93 5.92 16.72
N ASP A 97 -10.64 5.13 17.75
CA ASP A 97 -10.43 5.60 19.13
C ASP A 97 -8.98 5.55 19.60
N SER A 98 -8.16 4.69 18.98
CA SER A 98 -6.80 4.44 19.46
C SER A 98 -5.89 3.85 18.40
N TRP A 99 -4.59 4.02 18.60
CA TRP A 99 -3.57 3.34 17.82
C TRP A 99 -3.45 1.88 18.26
N LYS A 100 -3.51 0.99 17.29
CA LYS A 100 -3.14 -0.42 17.43
C LYS A 100 -1.82 -0.68 16.72
N THR A 101 -1.08 -1.68 17.19
CA THR A 101 0.16 -2.12 16.55
C THR A 101 0.11 -3.60 16.28
N VAL A 102 0.63 -4.00 15.12
CA VAL A 102 0.72 -5.41 14.75
C VAL A 102 2.08 -5.70 14.13
N GLN A 103 2.64 -6.87 14.46
CA GLN A 103 3.87 -7.34 13.86
C GLN A 103 3.57 -8.00 12.53
N TRP A 104 4.27 -7.57 11.48
CA TRP A 104 4.15 -8.15 10.15
C TRP A 104 5.51 -8.59 9.63
N ASN A 105 5.54 -9.76 8.99
CA ASN A 105 6.76 -10.35 8.47
C ASN A 105 6.94 -10.01 6.99
N TYR A 106 8.15 -9.64 6.61
CA TYR A 106 8.51 -9.30 5.24
C TYR A 106 9.87 -9.87 4.87
N ARG A 107 10.14 -10.01 3.59
CA ARG A 107 11.42 -10.46 3.03
C ARG A 107 12.06 -9.35 2.21
N ASP A 108 13.38 -9.41 2.06
CA ASP A 108 14.22 -8.49 1.29
C ASP A 108 14.29 -7.07 1.89
N THR A 109 14.35 -6.04 1.03
CA THR A 109 14.41 -4.65 1.46
C THR A 109 13.03 -4.13 1.85
N LEU A 110 12.93 -3.45 2.98
CA LEU A 110 11.71 -2.76 3.38
C LEU A 110 11.45 -1.56 2.44
N THR A 111 10.24 -1.47 1.93
CA THR A 111 9.80 -0.37 1.07
C THR A 111 8.40 0.08 1.48
N ALA A 112 8.02 1.29 1.09
CA ALA A 112 6.66 1.81 1.31
C ALA A 112 5.59 0.88 0.73
N LYS A 113 5.85 0.27 -0.44
CA LYS A 113 4.95 -0.70 -1.06
C LYS A 113 4.76 -1.95 -0.19
N LYS A 114 5.83 -2.48 0.42
CA LYS A 114 5.72 -3.63 1.34
C LYS A 114 4.96 -3.29 2.60
N LEU A 115 5.13 -2.08 3.14
CA LEU A 115 4.36 -1.62 4.29
C LEU A 115 2.86 -1.52 3.97
N LEU A 116 2.51 -1.01 2.78
CA LEU A 116 1.12 -1.03 2.31
C LEU A 116 0.55 -2.45 2.19
N GLN A 117 1.34 -3.39 1.62
CA GLN A 117 0.95 -4.79 1.53
C GLN A 117 0.68 -5.39 2.91
N GLY A 118 1.52 -5.07 3.89
CA GLY A 118 1.30 -5.50 5.27
C GLY A 118 0.02 -4.93 5.87
N LEU A 119 -0.23 -3.64 5.70
CA LEU A 119 -1.47 -3.00 6.15
C LEU A 119 -2.69 -3.63 5.49
N ALA A 120 -2.70 -3.74 4.15
CA ALA A 120 -3.79 -4.37 3.41
C ALA A 120 -4.06 -5.81 3.87
N TYR A 121 -2.97 -6.59 4.08
CA TYR A 121 -3.07 -7.97 4.54
C TYR A 121 -3.69 -8.09 5.93
N VAL A 122 -3.33 -7.21 6.86
CA VAL A 122 -3.81 -7.27 8.24
C VAL A 122 -5.24 -6.77 8.37
N THR A 123 -5.59 -5.72 7.64
CA THR A 123 -6.89 -5.03 7.78
C THR A 123 -7.95 -5.52 6.81
N ASN A 124 -7.55 -6.13 5.68
CA ASN A 124 -8.36 -6.42 4.51
C ASN A 124 -8.91 -5.16 3.81
N TRP A 125 -8.28 -4.01 4.00
CA TRP A 125 -8.58 -2.82 3.21
C TRP A 125 -7.93 -2.93 1.83
N ASP A 126 -8.63 -2.47 0.81
CA ASP A 126 -8.00 -2.29 -0.50
C ASP A 126 -7.17 -0.98 -0.48
N LEU A 127 -5.85 -1.13 -0.51
CA LEU A 127 -4.90 -0.02 -0.50
C LEU A 127 -4.22 0.14 -1.86
N THR A 128 -4.94 -0.15 -2.95
CA THR A 128 -4.41 -0.01 -4.31
C THR A 128 -4.05 1.44 -4.59
N CYS A 129 -2.75 1.68 -4.81
CA CYS A 129 -2.21 2.98 -5.19
C CYS A 129 -0.85 2.84 -5.87
N GLU A 130 -0.46 3.86 -6.62
CA GLU A 130 0.91 4.04 -7.09
C GLU A 130 1.74 4.76 -6.02
N VAL A 131 2.88 4.19 -5.62
CA VAL A 131 3.82 4.85 -4.69
C VAL A 131 4.96 5.46 -5.49
N LYS A 132 5.11 6.78 -5.42
CA LYS A 132 6.20 7.54 -6.04
C LYS A 132 7.19 8.00 -4.96
N PRO A 133 8.31 7.29 -4.79
CA PRO A 133 9.35 7.71 -3.86
C PRO A 133 10.24 8.80 -4.49
N ALA A 134 10.58 9.79 -3.68
CA ALA A 134 11.64 10.75 -3.94
C ALA A 134 12.53 10.85 -2.70
N THR A 135 13.55 11.73 -2.71
CA THR A 135 14.43 11.89 -1.55
C THR A 135 13.61 12.38 -0.35
N GLN A 136 13.46 11.52 0.67
CA GLN A 136 12.69 11.79 1.89
C GLN A 136 11.22 12.23 1.62
N GLN A 137 10.66 11.80 0.49
CA GLN A 137 9.28 12.11 0.12
C GLN A 137 8.60 10.85 -0.44
N LEU A 138 7.36 10.65 -0.05
CA LEU A 138 6.48 9.59 -0.54
C LEU A 138 5.19 10.22 -1.02
N THR A 139 4.84 10.00 -2.28
CA THR A 139 3.53 10.38 -2.82
C THR A 139 2.73 9.12 -3.13
N PHE A 140 1.57 8.98 -2.53
CA PHE A 140 0.62 7.90 -2.76
C PHE A 140 -0.47 8.40 -3.68
N ARG A 141 -0.56 7.85 -4.89
CA ARG A 141 -1.63 8.12 -5.86
C ARG A 141 -2.65 7.02 -5.77
N TRP A 142 -3.78 7.33 -5.19
CA TRP A 142 -4.82 6.37 -4.88
C TRP A 142 -5.65 6.00 -6.10
N ASP A 143 -5.77 4.71 -6.36
CA ASP A 143 -6.63 4.17 -7.42
C ASP A 143 -8.09 4.17 -6.97
N LYS A 144 -9.01 4.27 -7.94
CA LYS A 144 -10.46 4.20 -7.67
C LYS A 144 -10.93 2.84 -7.15
N ALA A 145 -10.12 1.79 -7.31
CA ALA A 145 -10.38 0.49 -6.72
C ALA A 145 -10.12 0.46 -5.21
N SER A 146 -9.32 1.40 -4.69
CA SER A 146 -9.00 1.45 -3.26
C SER A 146 -10.25 1.66 -2.41
N SER A 147 -10.20 1.20 -1.16
CA SER A 147 -11.31 1.36 -0.20
C SER A 147 -11.68 2.81 0.09
N LEU A 148 -10.81 3.78 -0.25
CA LEU A 148 -11.14 5.21 -0.20
C LEU A 148 -12.25 5.62 -1.18
N TYR A 149 -12.44 4.85 -2.25
CA TYR A 149 -13.45 5.12 -3.29
C TYR A 149 -14.44 3.98 -3.47
N SER A 150 -14.01 2.74 -3.29
CA SER A 150 -14.87 1.56 -3.47
C SER A 150 -15.74 1.26 -2.25
N GLY A 151 -15.45 1.91 -1.13
CA GLY A 151 -16.24 1.79 0.08
C GLY A 151 -15.72 0.75 1.08
N ILE A 152 -16.52 0.53 2.11
CA ILE A 152 -16.20 -0.36 3.22
C ILE A 152 -16.14 -1.82 2.71
N PRO A 153 -15.03 -2.55 2.97
CA PRO A 153 -14.95 -3.95 2.59
C PRO A 153 -16.05 -4.79 3.25
N LEU A 154 -16.64 -5.72 2.50
CA LEU A 154 -17.67 -6.63 3.00
C LEU A 154 -17.22 -7.46 4.20
N LYS A 155 -15.92 -7.81 4.24
CA LYS A 155 -15.30 -8.51 5.35
C LYS A 155 -14.19 -7.62 5.90
N GLN A 156 -14.25 -7.32 7.18
CA GLN A 156 -13.22 -6.56 7.86
C GLN A 156 -12.59 -7.40 8.97
N ASN A 157 -11.34 -7.09 9.31
CA ASN A 157 -10.76 -7.63 10.53
C ASN A 157 -11.51 -7.06 11.74
N LYS A 158 -11.93 -7.93 12.66
CA LYS A 158 -12.70 -7.54 13.84
C LYS A 158 -12.01 -6.46 14.68
N GLU A 159 -10.69 -6.52 14.79
CA GLU A 159 -9.91 -5.58 15.59
C GLU A 159 -9.84 -4.18 14.96
N TYR A 160 -10.11 -4.08 13.65
CA TYR A 160 -10.02 -2.85 12.86
C TYR A 160 -11.35 -2.53 12.17
N TRP A 161 -12.43 -2.97 12.79
CA TRP A 161 -13.77 -2.74 12.26
C TRP A 161 -14.10 -1.25 12.24
N VAL A 162 -14.63 -0.78 11.12
CA VAL A 162 -15.16 0.58 10.93
C VAL A 162 -16.59 0.53 10.41
N GLY A 163 -17.44 1.39 10.91
CA GLY A 163 -18.86 1.38 10.62
C GLY A 163 -19.31 2.34 9.51
N ASN A 164 -18.48 3.30 9.15
CA ASN A 164 -18.79 4.30 8.12
C ASN A 164 -17.58 4.71 7.31
N GLN A 165 -17.82 5.28 6.12
CA GLN A 165 -16.77 5.63 5.16
C GLN A 165 -15.79 6.67 5.70
N LYS A 166 -16.27 7.67 6.44
CA LYS A 166 -15.41 8.73 7.00
C LYS A 166 -14.38 8.18 7.98
N GLU A 167 -14.81 7.24 8.83
CA GLU A 167 -13.91 6.54 9.73
C GLU A 167 -12.91 5.68 8.97
N LEU A 168 -13.36 4.96 7.92
CA LEU A 168 -12.48 4.15 7.09
C LEU A 168 -11.41 5.01 6.42
N ASP A 169 -11.78 6.12 5.83
CA ASP A 169 -10.84 7.03 5.16
C ASP A 169 -9.79 7.56 6.16
N ALA A 170 -10.22 7.99 7.35
CA ALA A 170 -9.33 8.41 8.41
C ALA A 170 -8.40 7.26 8.85
N CYS A 171 -8.95 6.06 9.06
CA CYS A 171 -8.18 4.89 9.45
C CYS A 171 -7.13 4.52 8.40
N ILE A 172 -7.47 4.52 7.12
CA ILE A 172 -6.54 4.22 6.03
C ILE A 172 -5.43 5.26 5.99
N LEU A 173 -5.77 6.53 5.87
CA LEU A 173 -4.79 7.59 5.61
C LEU A 173 -3.85 7.80 6.80
N ASP A 174 -4.38 7.84 8.02
CA ASP A 174 -3.57 8.00 9.23
C ASP A 174 -2.71 6.76 9.49
N SER A 175 -3.21 5.54 9.23
CA SER A 175 -2.43 4.30 9.39
C SER A 175 -1.27 4.23 8.40
N VAL A 176 -1.50 4.55 7.13
CA VAL A 176 -0.45 4.62 6.11
C VAL A 176 0.59 5.66 6.51
N TYR A 177 0.16 6.88 6.83
CA TYR A 177 1.05 7.96 7.25
C TYR A 177 1.97 7.54 8.40
N LYS A 178 1.39 7.10 9.52
CA LYS A 178 2.16 6.73 10.70
C LYS A 178 3.06 5.53 10.44
N THR A 179 2.57 4.50 9.75
CA THR A 179 3.37 3.32 9.43
C THR A 179 4.59 3.69 8.58
N MET A 180 4.46 4.62 7.62
CA MET A 180 5.60 5.06 6.82
C MET A 180 6.64 5.80 7.65
N LEU A 181 6.23 6.76 8.49
CA LEU A 181 7.17 7.56 9.29
C LEU A 181 7.91 6.71 10.32
N GLU A 182 7.20 5.81 11.00
CA GLU A 182 7.81 4.97 12.06
C GLU A 182 8.79 3.93 11.50
N ASN A 183 8.61 3.47 10.26
CA ASN A 183 9.44 2.41 9.69
C ASN A 183 10.49 2.88 8.68
N LEU A 184 10.25 3.97 7.97
CA LEU A 184 11.18 4.51 6.98
C LEU A 184 11.97 5.71 7.52
N GLY A 185 11.46 6.35 8.57
CA GLY A 185 12.10 7.44 9.30
C GLY A 185 11.24 8.71 9.37
N PRO A 186 11.35 9.46 10.45
CA PRO A 186 10.53 10.66 10.72
C PRO A 186 10.85 11.85 9.80
N SER A 187 11.95 11.77 9.04
CA SER A 187 12.31 12.78 8.04
C SER A 187 11.55 12.64 6.72
N TYR A 188 10.80 11.56 6.54
CA TYR A 188 9.95 11.41 5.36
C TYR A 188 8.73 12.31 5.42
N THR A 189 8.40 12.89 4.27
CA THR A 189 7.17 13.66 4.07
C THR A 189 6.22 12.85 3.19
N VAL A 190 4.96 12.72 3.62
CA VAL A 190 3.93 11.95 2.93
C VAL A 190 2.95 12.89 2.24
N TYR A 191 2.61 12.59 1.01
CA TYR A 191 1.61 13.27 0.19
C TYR A 191 0.58 12.28 -0.32
N TYR A 192 -0.67 12.70 -0.40
CA TYR A 192 -1.74 11.94 -0.99
C TYR A 192 -2.29 12.66 -2.21
N ALA A 193 -2.59 11.89 -3.24
CA ALA A 193 -3.13 12.40 -4.49
C ALA A 193 -4.14 11.39 -5.08
N ASP A 194 -4.98 11.85 -5.99
CA ASP A 194 -5.75 10.95 -6.85
C ASP A 194 -4.85 10.22 -7.87
N ALA A 195 -5.42 9.32 -8.65
CA ALA A 195 -4.68 8.52 -9.63
C ALA A 195 -3.96 9.38 -10.69
N GLU A 196 -4.52 10.51 -11.04
CA GLU A 196 -3.97 11.46 -12.00
C GLU A 196 -2.90 12.39 -11.38
N GLY A 197 -2.80 12.41 -10.04
CA GLY A 197 -1.86 13.24 -9.28
C GLY A 197 -2.44 14.59 -8.88
N GLY A 198 -3.73 14.78 -9.00
CA GLY A 198 -4.49 15.91 -8.47
C GLY A 198 -4.85 15.74 -7.00
N ASP A 199 -5.63 16.69 -6.47
CA ASP A 199 -6.11 16.64 -5.09
C ASP A 199 -6.93 15.37 -4.83
N LEU A 200 -6.67 14.72 -3.70
CA LEU A 200 -7.44 13.55 -3.26
C LEU A 200 -8.82 14.01 -2.77
N LYS A 201 -9.85 13.76 -3.58
CA LYS A 201 -11.23 14.14 -3.29
C LYS A 201 -12.02 12.94 -2.80
N LEU A 202 -12.39 12.95 -1.53
CA LEU A 202 -13.23 11.95 -0.88
C LEU A 202 -14.66 12.50 -0.81
N SER A 203 -15.34 12.44 -1.95
CA SER A 203 -16.64 13.13 -2.17
C SER A 203 -17.72 12.67 -1.21
N ASP A 204 -17.73 11.38 -0.87
CA ASP A 204 -18.76 10.77 0.00
C ASP A 204 -18.71 11.29 1.44
N VAL A 205 -17.55 11.82 1.84
CA VAL A 205 -17.34 12.38 3.17
C VAL A 205 -17.07 13.89 3.18
N GLY A 206 -17.03 14.51 1.98
CA GLY A 206 -16.84 15.94 1.81
C GLY A 206 -15.43 16.43 2.14
N VAL A 207 -14.41 15.57 2.08
CA VAL A 207 -13.02 15.90 2.38
C VAL A 207 -12.20 16.03 1.10
N THR A 208 -11.34 17.04 1.05
CA THR A 208 -10.35 17.22 -0.03
C THR A 208 -8.98 17.43 0.58
N ILE A 209 -8.02 16.57 0.22
CA ILE A 209 -6.63 16.65 0.65
C ILE A 209 -5.80 17.15 -0.53
N PRO A 210 -5.19 18.36 -0.43
CA PRO A 210 -4.40 18.93 -1.50
C PRO A 210 -3.16 18.07 -1.80
N ALA A 211 -2.91 17.76 -3.09
CA ALA A 211 -1.80 16.90 -3.50
C ALA A 211 -0.41 17.52 -3.26
N ASN A 212 -0.33 18.84 -3.12
CA ASN A 212 0.91 19.59 -2.90
C ASN A 212 1.15 19.99 -1.45
N VAL A 213 0.29 19.55 -0.51
CA VAL A 213 0.43 19.82 0.91
C VAL A 213 0.83 18.53 1.63
N PRO A 214 1.89 18.55 2.46
CA PRO A 214 2.24 17.40 3.27
C PRO A 214 1.08 16.96 4.16
N TYR A 215 0.80 15.66 4.13
CA TYR A 215 -0.21 15.08 5.01
C TYR A 215 0.26 15.07 6.46
N SER A 216 -0.62 15.31 7.39
CA SER A 216 -0.34 15.25 8.82
C SER A 216 -1.39 14.45 9.60
N SER A 217 -2.67 14.66 9.33
CA SER A 217 -3.79 13.91 9.90
C SER A 217 -5.06 14.17 9.10
N PHE A 218 -5.93 13.18 9.03
CA PHE A 218 -7.23 13.28 8.34
C PHE A 218 -8.11 14.43 8.91
N TRP A 219 -8.03 14.66 10.21
CA TRP A 219 -8.88 15.63 10.90
C TRP A 219 -8.48 17.09 10.71
N ASN A 220 -7.45 17.33 9.91
CA ASN A 220 -7.01 18.67 9.52
C ASN A 220 -7.65 19.18 8.22
N TYR A 221 -8.54 18.39 7.58
CA TYR A 221 -9.15 18.69 6.28
C TYR A 221 -10.68 18.73 6.30
#